data_a09acb5db438d665cc00906ee0474112
#
_entry.id   a09acb5db438d665cc00906ee0474112
#
_cell.length_a   1.000
_cell.length_b   1.000
_cell.length_c   1.000
_cell.angle_alpha   90.00
_cell.angle_beta   90.00
_cell.angle_gamma   90.00
#
_symmetry.space_group_name_H-M   'P 1'
#
loop_
_entity.id
_entity.type
_entity.pdbx_description
1 polymer ?
#
loop_
_entity_poly.entity_id
_entity_poly.type
_entity_poly.pdbx_seq_one_letter_code
_entity_poly.pdbx_strand_id
1 'polypeptide(L)' 'MAFMTTDDLLTELGGVTSRSDARAMISRASRVAGVATGRPLEVRELLMVCEALAAEGGAIQVLAESVATRALRD' A
#
# COMPACT_ATOMS: atom_id res chain seq x y z
N MET A 1 -1.70 14.08 8.65
CA MET A 1 -3.07 13.57 8.67
C MET A 1 -3.12 12.18 8.06
N ALA A 2 -3.81 11.26 8.71
CA ALA A 2 -3.90 9.89 8.21
C ALA A 2 -4.75 9.83 6.94
N PHE A 3 -4.36 8.99 6.00
CA PHE A 3 -5.03 8.87 4.71
C PHE A 3 -5.85 7.58 4.60
N MET A 4 -5.22 6.43 4.83
CA MET A 4 -5.92 5.14 4.77
C MET A 4 -5.21 4.13 5.68
N THR A 5 -5.89 3.00 5.92
CA THR A 5 -5.33 1.91 6.69
C THR A 5 -4.73 0.86 5.76
N THR A 6 -3.97 -0.08 6.34
CA THR A 6 -3.49 -1.22 5.55
C THR A 6 -4.66 -2.10 5.09
N ASP A 7 -5.78 -2.11 5.84
CA ASP A 7 -6.98 -2.83 5.41
C ASP A 7 -7.59 -2.20 4.16
N ASP A 8 -7.60 -0.87 4.08
CA ASP A 8 -8.07 -0.17 2.89
C ASP A 8 -7.18 -0.52 1.69
N LEU A 9 -5.87 -0.56 1.91
CA LEU A 9 -4.92 -0.92 0.86
C LEU A 9 -5.12 -2.37 0.43
N LEU A 10 -5.40 -3.26 1.36
CA LEU A 10 -5.71 -4.66 1.07
C LEU A 10 -6.93 -4.76 0.16
N THR A 11 -7.96 -3.96 0.42
CA THR A 11 -9.16 -3.91 -0.41
C THR A 11 -8.84 -3.46 -1.83
N GLU A 12 -8.00 -2.43 -1.97
CA GLU A 12 -7.57 -1.95 -3.28
C GLU A 12 -6.82 -3.03 -4.05
N LEU A 13 -5.90 -3.72 -3.39
CA LEU A 13 -5.11 -4.78 -4.03
C LEU A 13 -5.97 -5.99 -4.41
N GLY A 14 -7.08 -6.19 -3.73
CA GLY A 14 -8.00 -7.28 -4.03
C GLY A 14 -8.58 -7.23 -5.43
N GLY A 15 -8.49 -6.09 -6.10
CA GLY A 15 -8.94 -5.94 -7.48
C GLY A 15 -7.96 -6.48 -8.51
N VAL A 16 -6.70 -6.73 -8.13
CA VAL A 16 -5.65 -7.13 -9.08
C VAL A 16 -4.91 -8.40 -8.65
N THR A 17 -5.13 -8.88 -7.45
CA THR A 17 -4.47 -10.10 -6.97
C THR A 17 -5.35 -10.79 -5.92
N SER A 18 -4.97 -11.99 -5.51
CA SER A 18 -5.72 -12.71 -4.48
C SER A 18 -5.55 -12.02 -3.12
N ARG A 19 -6.54 -12.24 -2.23
CA ARG A 19 -6.48 -11.66 -0.90
C ARG A 19 -5.26 -12.15 -0.12
N SER A 20 -4.92 -13.42 -0.27
CA SER A 20 -3.76 -14.02 0.39
C SER A 20 -2.47 -13.37 -0.07
N ASP A 21 -2.31 -13.20 -1.39
CA ASP A 21 -1.13 -12.57 -1.97
C ASP A 21 -1.06 -11.09 -1.58
N ALA A 22 -2.20 -10.40 -1.61
CA ALA A 22 -2.26 -8.99 -1.22
C ALA A 22 -1.81 -8.80 0.22
N ARG A 23 -2.28 -9.67 1.11
CA ARG A 23 -1.90 -9.61 2.52
C ARG A 23 -0.40 -9.83 2.70
N ALA A 24 0.16 -10.80 1.98
CA ALA A 24 1.61 -11.07 2.04
C ALA A 24 2.42 -9.89 1.53
N MET A 25 1.98 -9.27 0.44
CA MET A 25 2.67 -8.12 -0.13
C MET A 25 2.65 -6.92 0.80
N ILE A 26 1.50 -6.64 1.42
CA ILE A 26 1.37 -5.53 2.37
C ILE A 26 2.24 -5.77 3.59
N SER A 27 2.28 -7.01 4.07
CA SER A 27 3.12 -7.36 5.22
C SER A 27 4.59 -7.11 4.92
N ARG A 28 5.06 -7.55 3.74
CA ARG A 28 6.44 -7.31 3.33
C ARG A 28 6.74 -5.83 3.14
N ALA A 29 5.84 -5.14 2.46
CA ALA A 29 6.02 -3.71 2.17
C ALA A 29 6.07 -2.89 3.44
N SER A 30 5.18 -3.19 4.39
CA SER A 30 5.15 -2.49 5.68
C SER A 30 6.44 -2.73 6.46
N ARG A 31 6.97 -3.96 6.41
CA ARG A 31 8.21 -4.29 7.09
C ARG A 31 9.39 -3.57 6.46
N VAL A 32 9.46 -3.55 5.13
CA VAL A 32 10.52 -2.83 4.41
C VAL A 32 10.46 -1.33 4.69
N ALA A 33 9.26 -0.79 4.73
CA ALA A 33 9.07 0.64 5.00
C ALA A 33 9.24 1.01 6.48
N GLY A 34 9.24 0.02 7.36
CA GLY A 34 9.34 0.26 8.79
C GLY A 34 8.08 0.89 9.37
N VAL A 35 6.92 0.55 8.83
CA VAL A 35 5.64 1.15 9.19
C VAL A 35 4.81 0.14 9.97
N ALA A 36 4.18 0.59 11.06
CA ALA A 36 3.29 -0.25 11.85
C ALA A 36 1.97 -0.47 11.09
N THR A 37 1.44 -1.70 11.21
CA THR A 37 0.13 -2.02 10.67
C THR A 37 -0.92 -1.91 11.78
N GLY A 38 -2.20 -1.98 11.41
CA GLY A 38 -3.28 -1.97 12.38
C GLY A 38 -3.73 -0.59 12.83
N ARG A 39 -3.21 0.47 12.21
CA ARG A 39 -3.63 1.83 12.45
C ARG A 39 -3.65 2.62 11.15
N PRO A 40 -4.36 3.75 11.09
CA PRO A 40 -4.33 4.59 9.89
C PRO A 40 -2.91 5.05 9.58
N LEU A 41 -2.57 5.07 8.30
CA LEU A 41 -1.25 5.49 7.84
C LEU A 41 -1.25 6.98 7.53
N GLU A 42 -0.20 7.65 7.98
CA GLU A 42 0.06 9.01 7.52
C GLU A 42 0.45 8.98 6.05
N VAL A 43 0.24 10.10 5.34
CA VAL A 43 0.56 10.16 3.91
C VAL A 43 1.99 9.71 3.63
N ARG A 44 2.94 10.17 4.43
CA ARG A 44 4.35 9.80 4.26
C ARG A 44 4.55 8.29 4.41
N GLU A 45 3.90 7.69 5.40
CA GLU A 45 3.99 6.25 5.63
C GLU A 45 3.38 5.48 4.46
N LEU A 46 2.23 5.94 3.98
CA LEU A 46 1.57 5.34 2.83
C LEU A 46 2.46 5.38 1.59
N LEU A 47 3.12 6.52 1.36
CA LEU A 47 4.02 6.66 0.21
C LEU A 47 5.18 5.69 0.30
N MET A 48 5.71 5.45 1.49
CA MET A 48 6.80 4.50 1.69
C MET A 48 6.34 3.07 1.43
N VAL A 49 5.13 2.72 1.87
CA VAL A 49 4.55 1.40 1.60
C VAL A 49 4.29 1.23 0.10
N CYS A 50 3.77 2.27 -0.55
CA CYS A 50 3.51 2.23 -2.00
C CYS A 50 4.80 2.05 -2.79
N GLU A 51 5.89 2.70 -2.37
CA GLU A 51 7.18 2.54 -3.02
C GLU A 51 7.65 1.08 -2.93
N ALA A 52 7.50 0.48 -1.76
CA ALA A 52 7.87 -0.92 -1.57
C ALA A 52 6.97 -1.85 -2.41
N LEU A 53 5.67 -1.55 -2.49
CA LEU A 53 4.74 -2.32 -3.31
C LEU A 53 5.06 -2.19 -4.80
N ALA A 54 5.47 -1.01 -5.24
CA ALA A 54 5.80 -0.78 -6.64
C ALA A 54 6.95 -1.65 -7.10
N ALA A 55 7.81 -2.08 -6.20
CA ALA A 55 8.91 -2.99 -6.50
C ALA A 55 8.44 -4.37 -6.95
N GLU A 56 7.18 -4.73 -6.68
CA GLU A 56 6.62 -5.99 -7.15
C GLU A 56 6.39 -5.99 -8.67
N GLY A 57 6.26 -4.81 -9.27
CA GLY A 57 6.06 -4.68 -10.71
C GLY A 57 4.64 -4.98 -11.15
N GLY A 58 4.41 -4.97 -12.46
CA GLY A 58 3.13 -5.33 -13.07
C GLY A 58 1.96 -4.50 -12.55
N ALA A 59 0.81 -5.15 -12.38
CA ALA A 59 -0.41 -4.50 -11.93
C ALA A 59 -0.29 -3.92 -10.53
N ILE A 60 0.52 -4.54 -9.68
CA ILE A 60 0.75 -4.05 -8.31
C ILE A 60 1.44 -2.69 -8.35
N GLN A 61 2.43 -2.54 -9.22
CA GLN A 61 3.13 -1.27 -9.38
C GLN A 61 2.17 -0.17 -9.85
N VAL A 62 1.35 -0.46 -10.84
CA VAL A 62 0.38 0.49 -11.38
C VAL A 62 -0.59 0.93 -10.28
N LEU A 63 -1.10 -0.02 -9.51
CA LEU A 63 -2.01 0.28 -8.41
C LEU A 63 -1.35 1.12 -7.33
N ALA A 64 -0.12 0.74 -6.93
CA ALA A 64 0.61 1.47 -5.90
C ALA A 64 0.86 2.91 -6.33
N GLU A 65 1.23 3.13 -7.58
CA GLU A 65 1.43 4.47 -8.10
C GLU A 65 0.15 5.28 -8.13
N SER A 66 -0.97 4.64 -8.44
CA SER A 66 -2.28 5.27 -8.43
C SER A 66 -2.66 5.72 -7.02
N VAL A 67 -2.46 4.85 -6.04
CA VAL A 67 -2.74 5.18 -4.63
C VAL A 67 -1.86 6.33 -4.16
N ALA A 68 -0.56 6.28 -4.48
CA ALA A 68 0.37 7.33 -4.11
C ALA A 68 -0.02 8.67 -4.72
N THR A 69 -0.45 8.66 -5.97
CA THR A 69 -0.88 9.87 -6.66
C THR A 69 -2.09 10.48 -5.96
N ARG A 70 -3.07 9.65 -5.58
CA ARG A 70 -4.24 10.14 -4.86
C ARG A 70 -3.87 10.74 -3.52
N ALA A 71 -2.94 10.10 -2.81
CA ALA A 71 -2.50 10.59 -1.50
C ALA A 71 -1.81 11.95 -1.61
N LEU A 72 -1.02 12.13 -2.68
CA LEU A 72 -0.32 13.39 -2.90
C LEU A 72 -1.25 14.54 -3.31
N ARG A 73 -2.40 14.21 -3.91
CA ARG A 73 -3.37 15.22 -4.35
C ARG A 73 -4.20 15.74 -3.19
N ASP A 74 -4.40 14.94 -2.17
CA ASP A 74 -5.15 15.33 -0.99
C ASP A 74 -4.22 15.97 0.03
#